data_3fd9dd482fbfb47aa252dd10e6ecb75f
#
_entry.id   3fd9dd482fbfb47aa252dd10e6ecb75f
#
_cell.length_a   1.000
_cell.length_b   1.000
_cell.length_c   1.000
_cell.angle_alpha   90.00
_cell.angle_beta   90.00
_cell.angle_gamma   90.00
#
_symmetry.space_group_name_H-M   'P 1'
#
loop_
_entity.id
_entity.type
_entity.pdbx_description
1 polymer ?
#
loop_
_entity_poly.entity_id
_entity_poly.type
_entity_poly.pdbx_seq_one_letter_code
_entity_poly.pdbx_strand_id
1 'polypeptide(L)'
;MRMKLFIVAVIFILQMGYDQSVVSAQNTSKGTYDRARLENYLNQYLDAMMANDPNEKLFARNCRFTENGVQLPLGGEGLWYSMSGKGNYKFYIPDVETRQIAFIGTVKEGAAAPRAGSSGGTLSAVAIRLRINDEGKISEVEQLVIRPETTLSSSGVNTSSSPSTGDAVEKMGEPNKIFTEVIPESERMSREELVKVGNDYFESLQRHDSKGLDGKGFYPFTEKCVRYENGMLATDDALKQFKSTQLNGIVTRIRDRRFAAVDRERGIAFAFGFFDHVQINWTWQIAELFKIENGLISRIEAVFLRCPYGTNSGWSTYEQGMSEELQSIR
;
A
#
# COMPACT_ATOMS: atom_id res chain seq x y z
N MET A 1 102.68 1.19 -6.79
CA MET A 1 102.04 1.63 -5.54
C MET A 1 100.71 2.34 -5.90
N ARG A 2 99.60 1.64 -5.77
CA ARG A 2 98.28 2.14 -6.22
C ARG A 2 97.49 2.76 -5.11
N MET A 3 97.23 4.02 -5.23
CA MET A 3 96.43 4.82 -4.31
C MET A 3 94.92 4.63 -4.63
N LYS A 4 94.14 4.11 -3.71
CA LYS A 4 92.68 3.98 -3.85
C LYS A 4 92.03 5.25 -3.35
N LEU A 5 91.32 5.91 -4.23
CA LEU A 5 90.47 7.08 -3.97
C LEU A 5 89.10 6.60 -3.45
N PHE A 6 88.71 6.99 -2.24
CA PHE A 6 87.39 6.77 -1.71
C PHE A 6 86.52 7.99 -2.03
N ILE A 7 85.48 7.79 -2.80
CA ILE A 7 84.42 8.74 -3.05
C ILE A 7 83.33 8.50 -2.06
N VAL A 8 83.13 9.50 -1.16
CA VAL A 8 81.97 9.53 -0.24
C VAL A 8 80.82 10.23 -0.95
N ALA A 9 79.79 9.50 -1.32
CA ALA A 9 78.58 10.07 -1.87
C ALA A 9 77.63 10.43 -0.72
N VAL A 10 77.39 11.74 -0.52
CA VAL A 10 76.40 12.24 0.39
C VAL A 10 75.03 12.22 -0.30
N ILE A 11 74.17 11.35 0.14
CA ILE A 11 72.78 11.29 -0.33
C ILE A 11 71.96 12.28 0.48
N PHE A 12 71.52 13.38 -0.15
CA PHE A 12 70.50 14.24 0.38
C PHE A 12 69.13 13.59 0.14
N ILE A 13 68.51 13.13 1.20
CA ILE A 13 67.11 12.69 1.16
C ILE A 13 66.21 13.92 1.36
N LEU A 14 65.62 14.42 0.26
CA LEU A 14 64.53 15.37 0.33
C LEU A 14 63.27 14.59 0.86
N GLN A 15 62.91 14.83 2.10
CA GLN A 15 61.59 14.49 2.60
C GLN A 15 60.55 15.44 2.00
N MET A 16 59.94 15.04 0.91
CA MET A 16 58.68 15.63 0.50
C MET A 16 57.59 15.11 1.45
N GLY A 17 57.13 15.98 2.33
CA GLY A 17 55.93 15.76 3.12
C GLY A 17 54.72 15.63 2.19
N TYR A 18 54.26 14.43 1.96
CA TYR A 18 52.91 14.24 1.43
C TYR A 18 51.93 14.59 2.54
N ASP A 19 51.33 15.75 2.40
CA ASP A 19 50.15 16.14 3.15
C ASP A 19 48.98 15.24 2.67
N GLN A 20 48.81 14.14 3.36
CA GLN A 20 47.61 13.34 3.23
C GLN A 20 46.45 14.10 3.87
N SER A 21 45.90 15.06 3.15
CA SER A 21 44.56 15.53 3.40
C SER A 21 43.65 14.31 3.21
N VAL A 22 43.36 13.67 4.34
CA VAL A 22 42.29 12.65 4.44
C VAL A 22 41.02 13.37 4.05
N VAL A 23 40.63 13.23 2.79
CA VAL A 23 39.28 13.49 2.34
C VAL A 23 38.45 12.46 3.09
N SER A 24 37.97 12.88 4.27
CA SER A 24 36.88 12.21 4.92
C SER A 24 35.71 12.22 3.94
N ALA A 25 35.58 11.15 3.17
CA ALA A 25 34.35 10.87 2.49
C ALA A 25 33.28 10.85 3.61
N GLN A 26 32.50 11.91 3.69
CA GLN A 26 31.27 11.89 4.46
C GLN A 26 30.45 10.74 3.89
N ASN A 27 30.57 9.59 4.55
CA ASN A 27 29.60 8.54 4.48
C ASN A 27 28.31 9.20 5.00
N THR A 28 27.54 9.80 4.09
CA THR A 28 26.16 10.13 4.36
C THR A 28 25.53 8.77 4.69
N SER A 29 25.44 8.47 5.98
CA SER A 29 24.73 7.32 6.48
C SER A 29 23.39 7.36 5.78
N LYS A 30 23.11 6.37 4.91
CA LYS A 30 21.77 6.14 4.37
C LYS A 30 20.88 6.05 5.60
N GLY A 31 20.21 7.16 5.95
CA GLY A 31 19.46 7.26 7.20
C GLY A 31 18.47 6.10 7.25
N THR A 32 18.51 5.35 8.34
CA THR A 32 17.60 4.23 8.58
C THR A 32 16.18 4.72 8.42
N TYR A 33 15.39 4.06 7.59
CA TYR A 33 13.97 4.33 7.47
C TYR A 33 13.27 3.66 8.64
N ASP A 34 12.81 4.46 9.58
CA ASP A 34 11.94 4.02 10.65
C ASP A 34 10.46 4.29 10.31
N ARG A 35 9.59 3.80 11.16
CA ARG A 35 8.14 3.99 11.07
C ARG A 35 7.76 5.45 10.92
N ALA A 36 8.23 6.30 11.82
CA ALA A 36 7.87 7.71 11.89
C ALA A 36 8.27 8.46 10.61
N ARG A 37 9.43 8.13 10.05
CA ARG A 37 9.91 8.71 8.80
C ARG A 37 9.02 8.33 7.62
N LEU A 38 8.59 7.06 7.53
CA LEU A 38 7.68 6.62 6.46
C LEU A 38 6.29 7.24 6.60
N GLU A 39 5.75 7.31 7.82
CA GLU A 39 4.48 7.99 8.10
C GLU A 39 4.55 9.49 7.72
N ASN A 40 5.69 10.14 7.95
CA ASN A 40 5.91 11.53 7.54
C ASN A 40 5.92 11.69 6.02
N TYR A 41 6.49 10.75 5.24
CA TYR A 41 6.39 10.78 3.77
C TYR A 41 4.94 10.72 3.30
N LEU A 42 4.12 9.88 3.91
CA LEU A 42 2.70 9.83 3.56
C LEU A 42 1.97 11.13 3.91
N ASN A 43 2.25 11.71 5.08
CA ASN A 43 1.66 12.99 5.46
C ASN A 43 2.07 14.12 4.50
N GLN A 44 3.34 14.18 4.10
CA GLN A 44 3.83 15.12 3.08
C GLN A 44 3.17 14.88 1.71
N TYR A 45 2.95 13.61 1.33
CA TYR A 45 2.22 13.28 0.11
C TYR A 45 0.79 13.83 0.13
N LEU A 46 0.06 13.62 1.22
CA LEU A 46 -1.29 14.16 1.37
C LEU A 46 -1.31 15.70 1.39
N ASP A 47 -0.30 16.34 1.99
CA ASP A 47 -0.17 17.79 1.99
C ASP A 47 0.14 18.34 0.59
N ALA A 48 1.04 17.70 -0.15
CA ALA A 48 1.38 18.06 -1.51
C ALA A 48 0.17 17.90 -2.45
N MET A 49 -0.60 16.83 -2.29
CA MET A 49 -1.82 16.60 -3.06
C MET A 49 -2.88 17.64 -2.76
N MET A 50 -3.10 18.00 -1.49
CA MET A 50 -4.04 19.05 -1.09
C MET A 50 -3.62 20.44 -1.60
N ALA A 51 -2.30 20.70 -1.64
CA ALA A 51 -1.75 21.94 -2.20
C ALA A 51 -1.66 21.95 -3.74
N ASN A 52 -1.92 20.79 -4.38
CA ASN A 52 -1.67 20.56 -5.81
C ASN A 52 -0.22 20.91 -6.23
N ASP A 53 0.76 20.51 -5.39
CA ASP A 53 2.18 20.81 -5.57
C ASP A 53 3.03 19.54 -5.70
N PRO A 54 3.19 18.98 -6.92
CA PRO A 54 4.02 17.82 -7.17
C PRO A 54 5.53 18.19 -7.24
N ASN A 55 6.06 18.83 -6.20
CA ASN A 55 7.40 19.40 -6.18
C ASN A 55 8.53 18.36 -6.24
N GLU A 56 9.63 18.72 -6.90
CA GLU A 56 10.81 17.87 -7.10
C GLU A 56 11.61 17.59 -5.80
N LYS A 57 11.32 18.27 -4.68
CA LYS A 57 11.95 17.96 -3.40
C LYS A 57 11.41 16.68 -2.80
N LEU A 58 10.10 16.46 -2.94
CA LEU A 58 9.40 15.30 -2.40
C LEU A 58 9.35 14.14 -3.42
N PHE A 59 9.16 14.44 -4.71
CA PHE A 59 8.94 13.43 -5.74
C PHE A 59 10.16 13.22 -6.62
N ALA A 60 10.40 11.96 -7.01
CA ALA A 60 11.34 11.64 -8.07
C ALA A 60 10.81 12.17 -9.41
N ARG A 61 11.70 12.62 -10.28
CA ARG A 61 11.34 13.17 -11.60
C ARG A 61 10.51 12.21 -12.45
N ASN A 62 10.73 10.92 -12.30
CA ASN A 62 10.01 9.85 -12.99
C ASN A 62 9.05 9.10 -12.04
N CYS A 63 8.48 9.80 -11.06
CA CYS A 63 7.51 9.20 -10.15
C CYS A 63 6.34 8.60 -10.93
N ARG A 64 6.11 7.30 -10.74
CA ARG A 64 4.98 6.61 -11.35
C ARG A 64 3.77 6.75 -10.45
N PHE A 65 2.68 7.26 -11.00
CA PHE A 65 1.42 7.46 -10.29
C PHE A 65 0.27 6.72 -10.98
N THR A 66 -0.50 5.99 -10.19
CA THR A 66 -1.76 5.39 -10.65
C THR A 66 -2.90 5.69 -9.69
N GLU A 67 -4.08 5.94 -10.23
CA GLU A 67 -5.34 5.98 -9.50
C GLU A 67 -6.33 4.99 -10.10
N ASN A 68 -6.89 4.11 -9.28
CA ASN A 68 -7.85 3.09 -9.68
C ASN A 68 -7.40 2.26 -10.91
N GLY A 69 -6.11 1.91 -10.95
CA GLY A 69 -5.51 1.13 -12.03
C GLY A 69 -5.15 1.93 -13.29
N VAL A 70 -5.43 3.21 -13.33
CA VAL A 70 -5.08 4.09 -14.47
C VAL A 70 -3.81 4.87 -14.14
N GLN A 71 -2.81 4.80 -15.03
CA GLN A 71 -1.62 5.64 -14.90
C GLN A 71 -1.96 7.07 -15.34
N LEU A 72 -1.72 8.01 -14.46
CA LEU A 72 -2.02 9.43 -14.64
C LEU A 72 -0.77 10.28 -14.45
N PRO A 73 -0.74 11.51 -15.01
CA PRO A 73 0.26 12.50 -14.63
C PRO A 73 0.13 12.86 -13.15
N LEU A 74 1.25 12.93 -12.45
CA LEU A 74 1.25 13.38 -11.06
C LEU A 74 0.91 14.87 -10.99
N GLY A 75 -0.03 15.23 -10.12
CA GLY A 75 -0.37 16.63 -9.83
C GLY A 75 -1.50 17.24 -10.66
N GLY A 76 -2.00 16.55 -11.70
CA GLY A 76 -2.93 17.17 -12.64
C GLY A 76 -4.35 16.60 -12.66
N GLU A 77 -4.54 15.36 -12.24
CA GLU A 77 -5.78 14.61 -12.46
C GLU A 77 -6.17 13.76 -11.23
N GLY A 78 -7.39 13.24 -11.26
CA GLY A 78 -7.92 12.39 -10.24
C GLY A 78 -8.03 13.11 -8.89
N LEU A 79 -7.65 12.44 -7.81
CA LEU A 79 -7.71 13.01 -6.47
C LEU A 79 -6.78 14.23 -6.29
N TRP A 80 -5.68 14.31 -7.04
CA TRP A 80 -4.81 15.49 -7.06
C TRP A 80 -5.55 16.77 -7.45
N TYR A 81 -6.53 16.66 -8.36
CA TYR A 81 -7.33 17.80 -8.79
C TYR A 81 -8.48 18.12 -7.82
N SER A 82 -9.05 17.11 -7.16
CA SER A 82 -10.31 17.25 -6.41
C SER A 82 -10.14 17.31 -4.90
N MET A 83 -8.96 16.95 -4.35
CA MET A 83 -8.76 16.91 -2.90
C MET A 83 -8.84 18.30 -2.29
N SER A 84 -9.74 18.47 -1.34
CA SER A 84 -9.99 19.74 -0.62
C SER A 84 -9.71 19.65 0.88
N GLY A 85 -9.40 18.46 1.40
CA GLY A 85 -9.10 18.26 2.82
C GLY A 85 -8.76 16.82 3.15
N LYS A 86 -8.14 16.63 4.32
CA LYS A 86 -7.90 15.32 4.93
C LYS A 86 -9.11 14.94 5.79
N GLY A 87 -9.45 13.64 5.81
CA GLY A 87 -10.38 13.09 6.77
C GLY A 87 -9.71 12.79 8.12
N ASN A 88 -10.48 12.22 9.04
CA ASN A 88 -9.99 11.90 10.38
C ASN A 88 -9.45 10.47 10.48
N TYR A 89 -10.03 9.51 9.74
CA TYR A 89 -9.53 8.13 9.76
C TYR A 89 -8.17 8.05 9.05
N LYS A 90 -7.16 7.53 9.77
CA LYS A 90 -5.78 7.40 9.28
C LYS A 90 -5.16 6.11 9.81
N PHE A 91 -4.91 5.18 8.93
CA PHE A 91 -4.25 3.94 9.26
C PHE A 91 -2.96 3.78 8.43
N TYR A 92 -1.82 3.82 9.10
CA TYR A 92 -0.50 3.72 8.50
C TYR A 92 0.06 2.31 8.65
N ILE A 93 0.56 1.75 7.56
CA ILE A 93 1.20 0.43 7.50
C ILE A 93 2.61 0.62 6.90
N PRO A 94 3.60 1.06 7.69
CA PRO A 94 4.97 1.26 7.23
C PRO A 94 5.73 -0.05 7.11
N ASP A 95 6.36 -0.24 5.97
CA ASP A 95 7.27 -1.33 5.65
C ASP A 95 8.71 -0.80 5.62
N VAL A 96 9.37 -0.88 6.75
CA VAL A 96 10.72 -0.32 6.93
C VAL A 96 11.79 -1.09 6.14
N GLU A 97 11.54 -2.35 5.83
CA GLU A 97 12.49 -3.21 5.10
C GLU A 97 12.56 -2.81 3.62
N THR A 98 11.43 -2.47 3.03
CA THR A 98 11.33 -2.14 1.59
C THR A 98 11.20 -0.65 1.32
N ARG A 99 11.20 0.17 2.37
CA ARG A 99 10.98 1.63 2.29
C ARG A 99 9.68 1.98 1.56
N GLN A 100 8.64 1.23 1.90
CA GLN A 100 7.29 1.46 1.42
C GLN A 100 6.38 1.80 2.60
N ILE A 101 5.29 2.45 2.31
CA ILE A 101 4.22 2.65 3.27
C ILE A 101 2.90 2.47 2.56
N ALA A 102 2.02 1.66 3.17
CA ALA A 102 0.61 1.63 2.80
C ALA A 102 -0.21 2.44 3.81
N PHE A 103 -1.37 2.86 3.37
CA PHE A 103 -2.29 3.70 4.14
C PHE A 103 -3.72 3.40 3.73
N ILE A 104 -4.61 3.32 4.71
CA ILE A 104 -6.06 3.43 4.51
C ILE A 104 -6.53 4.65 5.27
N GLY A 105 -7.31 5.49 4.61
CA GLY A 105 -7.82 6.71 5.24
C GLY A 105 -8.99 7.32 4.51
N THR A 106 -9.36 8.51 4.96
CA THR A 106 -10.41 9.31 4.34
C THR A 106 -9.87 10.66 3.91
N VAL A 107 -10.43 11.17 2.81
CA VAL A 107 -10.13 12.48 2.25
C VAL A 107 -11.43 13.18 1.86
N LYS A 108 -11.40 14.51 1.80
CA LYS A 108 -12.50 15.31 1.29
C LYS A 108 -12.20 15.72 -0.14
N GLU A 109 -13.16 15.53 -1.03
CA GLU A 109 -13.10 16.01 -2.40
C GLU A 109 -14.05 17.19 -2.56
N GLY A 110 -13.53 18.35 -3.01
CA GLY A 110 -14.34 19.47 -3.43
C GLY A 110 -15.02 19.16 -4.75
N ALA A 111 -16.18 19.75 -5.03
CA ALA A 111 -16.72 19.72 -6.37
C ALA A 111 -15.77 20.51 -7.29
N ALA A 112 -15.39 19.95 -8.42
CA ALA A 112 -14.59 20.62 -9.46
C ALA A 112 -15.30 21.88 -10.04
N ALA A 113 -16.58 22.04 -9.74
CA ALA A 113 -17.35 23.29 -9.82
C ALA A 113 -18.28 23.29 -8.61
N PRO A 114 -18.30 24.35 -7.77
CA PRO A 114 -19.24 24.45 -6.68
C PRO A 114 -20.65 24.42 -7.25
N ARG A 115 -21.33 23.29 -7.10
CA ARG A 115 -22.77 23.28 -7.32
C ARG A 115 -23.40 24.12 -6.22
N ALA A 116 -24.20 25.08 -6.61
CA ALA A 116 -24.93 25.94 -5.68
C ALA A 116 -25.60 25.05 -4.61
N GLY A 117 -25.16 25.16 -3.36
CA GLY A 117 -25.73 24.49 -2.21
C GLY A 117 -24.86 23.40 -1.52
N SER A 118 -23.69 23.00 -2.04
CA SER A 118 -22.81 22.06 -1.35
C SER A 118 -21.64 22.78 -0.67
N SER A 119 -21.79 23.11 0.61
CA SER A 119 -20.73 23.75 1.42
C SER A 119 -19.78 22.76 2.10
N GLY A 120 -19.81 21.47 1.76
CA GLY A 120 -18.92 20.45 2.31
C GLY A 120 -18.40 19.52 1.23
N GLY A 121 -17.10 19.24 1.23
CA GLY A 121 -16.51 18.25 0.35
C GLY A 121 -17.07 16.86 0.66
N THR A 122 -17.21 16.02 -0.37
CA THR A 122 -17.63 14.62 -0.24
C THR A 122 -16.49 13.79 0.34
N LEU A 123 -16.77 12.94 1.31
CA LEU A 123 -15.79 12.00 1.84
C LEU A 123 -15.59 10.83 0.87
N SER A 124 -14.33 10.56 0.55
CA SER A 124 -13.89 9.37 -0.18
C SER A 124 -12.95 8.56 0.70
N ALA A 125 -13.06 7.24 0.67
CA ALA A 125 -12.07 6.37 1.27
C ALA A 125 -10.90 6.20 0.30
N VAL A 126 -9.68 6.11 0.82
CA VAL A 126 -8.47 5.91 0.03
C VAL A 126 -7.62 4.79 0.60
N ALA A 127 -7.03 3.99 -0.30
CA ALA A 127 -5.90 3.14 0.01
C ALA A 127 -4.71 3.60 -0.83
N ILE A 128 -3.58 3.88 -0.19
CA ILE A 128 -2.41 4.48 -0.84
C ILE A 128 -1.18 3.64 -0.53
N ARG A 129 -0.33 3.39 -1.53
CA ARG A 129 1.03 2.89 -1.36
C ARG A 129 2.02 3.91 -1.89
N LEU A 130 3.03 4.20 -1.11
CA LEU A 130 4.20 4.98 -1.53
C LEU A 130 5.45 4.11 -1.47
N ARG A 131 6.37 4.33 -2.41
CA ARG A 131 7.72 3.79 -2.36
C ARG A 131 8.73 4.92 -2.39
N ILE A 132 9.72 4.82 -1.49
CA ILE A 132 10.80 5.80 -1.36
C ILE A 132 12.06 5.21 -2.00
N ASN A 133 12.65 5.93 -2.94
CA ASN A 133 13.87 5.51 -3.63
C ASN A 133 15.15 5.79 -2.81
N ASP A 134 16.31 5.44 -3.36
CA ASP A 134 17.60 5.63 -2.72
C ASP A 134 17.99 7.11 -2.51
N GLU A 135 17.38 8.01 -3.28
CA GLU A 135 17.56 9.46 -3.15
C GLU A 135 16.68 10.08 -2.05
N GLY A 136 15.83 9.28 -1.40
CA GLY A 136 14.88 9.76 -0.40
C GLY A 136 13.68 10.48 -1.01
N LYS A 137 13.28 10.12 -2.22
CA LYS A 137 12.13 10.69 -2.91
C LYS A 137 11.04 9.66 -3.15
N ILE A 138 9.80 10.09 -3.18
CA ILE A 138 8.68 9.25 -3.59
C ILE A 138 8.83 8.95 -5.07
N SER A 139 9.06 7.68 -5.40
CA SER A 139 9.25 7.20 -6.77
C SER A 139 8.04 6.47 -7.34
N GLU A 140 7.18 5.97 -6.47
CA GLU A 140 5.95 5.27 -6.85
C GLU A 140 4.80 5.67 -5.94
N VAL A 141 3.65 5.88 -6.55
CA VAL A 141 2.37 6.13 -5.88
C VAL A 141 1.31 5.26 -6.54
N GLU A 142 0.75 4.35 -5.78
CA GLU A 142 -0.43 3.58 -6.17
C GLU A 142 -1.56 3.94 -5.22
N GLN A 143 -2.68 4.42 -5.77
CA GLN A 143 -3.84 4.74 -4.95
C GLN A 143 -5.13 4.19 -5.51
N LEU A 144 -5.96 3.72 -4.59
CA LEU A 144 -7.33 3.32 -4.79
C LEU A 144 -8.21 4.37 -4.11
N VAL A 145 -9.08 5.01 -4.87
CA VAL A 145 -9.99 6.06 -4.38
C VAL A 145 -11.41 5.56 -4.53
N ILE A 146 -12.08 5.32 -3.42
CA ILE A 146 -13.44 4.83 -3.37
C ILE A 146 -14.37 6.01 -3.13
N ARG A 147 -14.93 6.51 -4.23
CA ARG A 147 -15.89 7.61 -4.25
C ARG A 147 -17.31 7.10 -4.06
N PRO A 148 -18.21 7.93 -3.55
CA PRO A 148 -19.63 7.61 -3.55
C PRO A 148 -20.10 7.28 -4.97
N GLU A 149 -20.88 6.21 -5.12
CA GLU A 149 -21.47 5.88 -6.41
C GLU A 149 -22.41 7.00 -6.85
N THR A 150 -22.19 7.50 -8.04
CA THR A 150 -23.03 8.50 -8.68
C THR A 150 -23.64 7.93 -9.95
N THR A 151 -24.94 8.08 -10.11
CA THR A 151 -25.63 7.76 -11.36
C THR A 151 -25.99 9.04 -12.09
N LEU A 152 -25.71 9.06 -13.40
CA LEU A 152 -26.19 10.12 -14.30
C LEU A 152 -27.56 9.72 -14.82
N SER A 153 -28.54 10.57 -14.62
CA SER A 153 -29.89 10.43 -15.21
C SER A 153 -30.25 11.69 -15.99
N SER A 154 -31.29 11.62 -16.80
CA SER A 154 -31.83 12.81 -17.51
C SER A 154 -32.25 13.94 -16.55
N SER A 155 -32.52 13.61 -15.29
CA SER A 155 -32.85 14.58 -14.23
C SER A 155 -31.62 15.11 -13.48
N GLY A 156 -30.42 14.69 -13.82
CA GLY A 156 -29.17 15.12 -13.19
C GLY A 156 -28.34 14.00 -12.57
N VAL A 157 -27.45 14.36 -11.65
CA VAL A 157 -26.60 13.43 -10.92
C VAL A 157 -27.29 13.04 -9.63
N ASN A 158 -27.56 11.77 -9.46
CA ASN A 158 -28.06 11.20 -8.22
C ASN A 158 -26.89 10.50 -7.48
N THR A 159 -26.67 10.87 -6.24
CA THR A 159 -25.76 10.16 -5.34
C THR A 159 -26.59 9.15 -4.54
N SER A 160 -26.06 7.94 -4.33
CA SER A 160 -26.71 6.95 -3.48
C SER A 160 -26.94 7.53 -2.08
N SER A 161 -28.14 7.29 -1.54
CA SER A 161 -28.51 7.72 -0.17
C SER A 161 -27.94 6.81 0.91
N SER A 162 -27.32 5.69 0.57
CA SER A 162 -26.62 4.83 1.51
C SER A 162 -25.34 5.53 2.00
N PRO A 163 -24.89 5.29 3.25
CA PRO A 163 -23.60 5.83 3.67
C PRO A 163 -22.53 5.44 2.67
N SER A 164 -21.76 6.43 2.19
CA SER A 164 -20.66 6.15 1.28
C SER A 164 -19.57 5.36 2.01
N THR A 165 -18.70 4.69 1.26
CA THR A 165 -17.52 4.05 1.85
C THR A 165 -16.69 5.06 2.64
N GLY A 166 -16.54 6.29 2.12
CA GLY A 166 -15.86 7.37 2.83
C GLY A 166 -16.49 7.67 4.18
N ASP A 167 -17.83 7.81 4.25
CA ASP A 167 -18.55 8.07 5.51
C ASP A 167 -18.43 6.88 6.48
N ALA A 168 -18.52 5.66 5.99
CA ALA A 168 -18.42 4.46 6.83
C ALA A 168 -17.03 4.29 7.42
N VAL A 169 -15.97 4.49 6.62
CA VAL A 169 -14.57 4.44 7.08
C VAL A 169 -14.29 5.59 8.06
N GLU A 170 -14.76 6.82 7.77
CA GLU A 170 -14.62 7.96 8.68
C GLU A 170 -15.26 7.70 10.04
N LYS A 171 -16.42 7.04 10.05
CA LYS A 171 -17.15 6.69 11.27
C LYS A 171 -16.41 5.66 12.14
N MET A 172 -15.47 4.90 11.60
CA MET A 172 -14.61 4.01 12.40
C MET A 172 -13.74 4.80 13.40
N GLY A 173 -13.47 6.08 13.10
CA GLY A 173 -12.74 7.02 13.96
C GLY A 173 -11.24 6.79 13.95
N GLU A 174 -10.78 5.65 14.42
CA GLU A 174 -9.37 5.27 14.47
C GLU A 174 -9.20 3.77 14.19
N PRO A 175 -7.99 3.33 13.77
CA PRO A 175 -7.69 1.93 13.58
C PRO A 175 -7.93 1.12 14.86
N ASN A 176 -8.44 -0.10 14.71
CA ASN A 176 -8.67 -0.97 15.86
C ASN A 176 -7.36 -1.22 16.62
N LYS A 177 -7.44 -1.25 17.95
CA LYS A 177 -6.27 -1.40 18.84
C LYS A 177 -5.41 -2.62 18.54
N ILE A 178 -6.00 -3.71 18.07
CA ILE A 178 -5.26 -4.92 17.67
C ILE A 178 -4.17 -4.62 16.63
N PHE A 179 -4.34 -3.63 15.78
CA PHE A 179 -3.35 -3.22 14.78
C PHE A 179 -2.23 -2.35 15.34
N THR A 180 -2.38 -1.80 16.54
CA THR A 180 -1.36 -0.96 17.17
C THR A 180 -0.50 -1.73 18.17
N GLU A 181 -0.88 -2.95 18.50
CA GLU A 181 -0.12 -3.82 19.40
C GLU A 181 1.21 -4.23 18.78
N VAL A 182 2.29 -4.00 19.54
CA VAL A 182 3.66 -4.34 19.14
C VAL A 182 3.97 -5.76 19.54
N ILE A 183 4.37 -6.57 18.58
CA ILE A 183 4.80 -7.95 18.81
C ILE A 183 6.27 -7.93 19.27
N PRO A 184 6.61 -8.63 20.36
CA PRO A 184 8.00 -8.79 20.80
C PRO A 184 8.89 -9.30 19.66
N GLU A 185 10.11 -8.78 19.54
CA GLU A 185 10.98 -9.07 18.39
C GLU A 185 11.23 -10.58 18.19
N SER A 186 11.35 -11.33 19.29
CA SER A 186 11.53 -12.80 19.27
C SER A 186 10.31 -13.59 18.78
N GLU A 187 9.14 -12.94 18.73
CA GLU A 187 7.86 -13.56 18.32
C GLU A 187 7.39 -13.07 16.94
N ARG A 188 8.14 -12.13 16.34
CA ARG A 188 7.78 -11.57 15.03
C ARG A 188 7.98 -12.59 13.93
N MET A 189 6.94 -12.81 13.16
CA MET A 189 7.03 -13.58 11.92
C MET A 189 7.92 -12.86 10.90
N SER A 190 8.55 -13.62 10.02
CA SER A 190 9.25 -13.08 8.86
C SER A 190 8.27 -12.43 7.88
N ARG A 191 8.81 -11.62 6.97
CA ARG A 191 8.03 -11.02 5.87
C ARG A 191 7.35 -12.09 5.02
N GLU A 192 8.11 -13.12 4.66
CA GLU A 192 7.66 -14.24 3.83
C GLU A 192 6.53 -15.01 4.47
N GLU A 193 6.60 -15.25 5.77
CA GLU A 193 5.55 -15.93 6.52
C GLU A 193 4.26 -15.11 6.56
N LEU A 194 4.35 -13.81 6.83
CA LEU A 194 3.18 -12.92 6.82
C LEU A 194 2.51 -12.84 5.44
N VAL A 195 3.32 -12.70 4.38
CA VAL A 195 2.83 -12.71 2.99
C VAL A 195 2.19 -14.04 2.65
N LYS A 196 2.81 -15.16 3.07
CA LYS A 196 2.27 -16.50 2.83
C LYS A 196 0.89 -16.65 3.45
N VAL A 197 0.70 -16.27 4.71
CA VAL A 197 -0.61 -16.39 5.40
C VAL A 197 -1.68 -15.55 4.68
N GLY A 198 -1.38 -14.33 4.28
CA GLY A 198 -2.30 -13.51 3.51
C GLY A 198 -2.61 -14.11 2.13
N ASN A 199 -1.62 -14.70 1.46
CA ASN A 199 -1.84 -15.37 0.18
C ASN A 199 -2.62 -16.70 0.33
N ASP A 200 -2.40 -17.45 1.41
CA ASP A 200 -3.19 -18.67 1.71
C ASP A 200 -4.69 -18.34 1.86
N TYR A 201 -5.01 -17.16 2.42
CA TYR A 201 -6.39 -16.67 2.44
C TYR A 201 -6.95 -16.47 1.02
N PHE A 202 -6.22 -15.79 0.15
CA PHE A 202 -6.64 -15.59 -1.24
C PHE A 202 -6.79 -16.92 -1.99
N GLU A 203 -5.85 -17.84 -1.80
CA GLU A 203 -5.92 -19.19 -2.37
C GLU A 203 -7.17 -19.94 -1.88
N SER A 204 -7.44 -19.91 -0.59
CA SER A 204 -8.58 -20.59 0.01
C SER A 204 -9.90 -20.02 -0.51
N LEU A 205 -9.99 -18.69 -0.62
CA LEU A 205 -11.18 -18.01 -1.11
C LEU A 205 -11.46 -18.32 -2.59
N GLN A 206 -10.42 -18.27 -3.43
CA GLN A 206 -10.57 -18.48 -4.86
C GLN A 206 -10.87 -19.95 -5.23
N ARG A 207 -10.32 -20.91 -4.48
CA ARG A 207 -10.32 -22.34 -4.87
C ARG A 207 -11.41 -23.16 -4.22
N HIS A 208 -12.28 -22.55 -3.49
CA HIS A 208 -13.27 -23.24 -2.69
C HIS A 208 -14.13 -24.23 -3.52
N ASP A 209 -14.61 -23.83 -4.70
CA ASP A 209 -15.46 -24.67 -5.54
C ASP A 209 -14.72 -25.34 -6.71
N SER A 210 -13.70 -24.69 -7.27
CA SER A 210 -13.10 -25.11 -8.53
C SER A 210 -12.06 -26.22 -8.41
N LYS A 211 -11.49 -26.43 -7.23
CA LYS A 211 -10.42 -27.44 -7.01
C LYS A 211 -10.74 -28.49 -5.95
N GLY A 212 -12.02 -28.71 -5.66
CA GLY A 212 -12.46 -29.79 -4.78
C GLY A 212 -12.07 -29.62 -3.30
N LEU A 213 -11.87 -28.41 -2.86
CA LEU A 213 -11.63 -28.11 -1.44
C LEU A 213 -12.89 -28.29 -0.59
N ASP A 214 -14.03 -28.67 -1.19
CA ASP A 214 -15.29 -29.15 -0.55
C ASP A 214 -15.69 -28.41 0.72
N GLY A 215 -15.50 -27.10 0.79
CA GLY A 215 -15.68 -26.36 2.03
C GLY A 215 -14.72 -26.76 3.15
N LYS A 216 -13.72 -27.59 2.84
CA LYS A 216 -12.69 -28.06 3.79
C LYS A 216 -11.36 -27.34 3.59
N GLY A 217 -11.33 -26.29 2.78
CA GLY A 217 -10.15 -25.45 2.59
C GLY A 217 -9.62 -24.96 3.94
N PHE A 218 -8.31 -24.95 4.07
CA PHE A 218 -7.66 -24.35 5.23
C PHE A 218 -7.78 -22.84 5.12
N TYR A 219 -8.66 -22.27 5.91
CA TYR A 219 -8.67 -20.83 6.12
C TYR A 219 -7.74 -20.47 7.29
N PRO A 220 -6.73 -19.63 7.09
CA PRO A 220 -5.77 -19.30 8.14
C PRO A 220 -6.36 -18.29 9.15
N PHE A 221 -7.51 -18.61 9.73
CA PHE A 221 -8.24 -17.75 10.65
C PHE A 221 -8.14 -18.24 12.09
N THR A 222 -8.09 -17.27 13.02
CA THR A 222 -8.41 -17.53 14.43
C THR A 222 -9.90 -17.85 14.56
N GLU A 223 -10.30 -18.42 15.71
CA GLU A 223 -11.72 -18.75 15.99
C GLU A 223 -12.68 -17.56 15.87
N LYS A 224 -12.19 -16.34 16.09
CA LYS A 224 -12.98 -15.11 16.09
C LYS A 224 -12.36 -14.06 15.15
N CYS A 225 -11.98 -14.47 13.97
CA CYS A 225 -11.51 -13.51 12.97
C CYS A 225 -12.65 -12.58 12.56
N VAL A 226 -12.44 -11.28 12.78
CA VAL A 226 -13.41 -10.22 12.44
C VAL A 226 -13.05 -9.64 11.08
N ARG A 227 -14.05 -9.38 10.24
CA ARG A 227 -13.85 -8.82 8.90
C ARG A 227 -14.69 -7.57 8.69
N TYR A 228 -14.04 -6.50 8.27
CA TYR A 228 -14.64 -5.24 7.84
C TYR A 228 -14.44 -5.03 6.34
N GLU A 229 -15.48 -4.55 5.69
CA GLU A 229 -15.49 -4.20 4.27
C GLU A 229 -16.03 -2.78 4.09
N ASN A 230 -15.26 -1.94 3.42
CA ASN A 230 -15.69 -0.57 3.15
C ASN A 230 -16.19 0.19 4.41
N GLY A 231 -15.51 -0.03 5.55
CA GLY A 231 -15.85 0.59 6.83
C GLY A 231 -17.01 -0.05 7.59
N MET A 232 -17.62 -1.12 7.07
CA MET A 232 -18.74 -1.81 7.70
C MET A 232 -18.36 -3.20 8.17
N LEU A 233 -18.90 -3.63 9.32
CA LEU A 233 -18.72 -5.00 9.81
C LEU A 233 -19.38 -5.99 8.82
N ALA A 234 -18.56 -6.79 8.15
CA ALA A 234 -19.03 -7.85 7.26
C ALA A 234 -19.34 -9.11 8.05
N THR A 235 -18.48 -9.45 9.03
CA THR A 235 -18.70 -10.57 9.95
C THR A 235 -17.84 -10.43 11.21
N ASP A 236 -18.31 -10.96 12.30
CA ASP A 236 -17.58 -11.16 13.55
C ASP A 236 -16.97 -12.55 13.70
N ASP A 237 -17.23 -13.43 12.72
CA ASP A 237 -16.69 -14.80 12.63
C ASP A 237 -16.46 -15.17 11.14
N ALA A 238 -15.29 -14.79 10.63
CA ALA A 238 -14.93 -15.04 9.25
C ALA A 238 -14.89 -16.53 8.92
N LEU A 239 -14.43 -17.39 9.83
CA LEU A 239 -14.37 -18.83 9.59
C LEU A 239 -15.76 -19.43 9.36
N LYS A 240 -16.75 -19.04 10.17
CA LYS A 240 -18.14 -19.45 10.00
C LYS A 240 -18.72 -18.90 8.70
N GLN A 241 -18.49 -17.62 8.41
CA GLN A 241 -18.91 -17.01 7.17
C GLN A 241 -18.39 -17.76 5.97
N PHE A 242 -17.10 -18.02 5.89
CA PHE A 242 -16.46 -18.69 4.76
C PHE A 242 -16.85 -20.16 4.63
N LYS A 243 -17.14 -20.85 5.72
CA LYS A 243 -17.64 -22.23 5.68
C LYS A 243 -19.12 -22.32 5.22
N SER A 244 -19.90 -21.26 5.46
CA SER A 244 -21.36 -21.26 5.20
C SER A 244 -21.75 -20.68 3.85
N THR A 245 -20.85 -20.04 3.08
CA THR A 245 -21.27 -19.19 2.01
C THR A 245 -20.68 -19.39 0.69
N GLN A 246 -21.24 -18.89 0.03
CA GLN A 246 -21.60 -18.16 -1.15
C GLN A 246 -20.57 -17.11 -1.67
N LEU A 247 -19.65 -16.55 -0.87
CA LEU A 247 -18.57 -15.73 -1.41
C LEU A 247 -17.73 -16.51 -2.42
N ASN A 248 -17.55 -17.77 -2.15
CA ASN A 248 -16.83 -18.70 -3.02
C ASN A 248 -17.59 -19.00 -4.32
N GLY A 249 -18.91 -18.88 -4.32
CA GLY A 249 -19.73 -19.05 -5.52
C GLY A 249 -19.74 -17.82 -6.41
N ILE A 250 -19.26 -16.66 -5.94
CA ILE A 250 -19.25 -15.43 -6.73
C ILE A 250 -17.84 -14.98 -7.10
N VAL A 251 -16.84 -15.18 -6.24
CA VAL A 251 -15.43 -14.90 -6.56
C VAL A 251 -14.87 -16.05 -7.39
N THR A 252 -14.66 -15.81 -8.67
CA THR A 252 -14.18 -16.84 -9.59
C THR A 252 -12.68 -16.88 -9.73
N ARG A 253 -12.02 -15.74 -9.51
CA ARG A 253 -10.58 -15.62 -9.62
C ARG A 253 -10.08 -14.43 -8.79
N ILE A 254 -8.97 -14.63 -8.08
CA ILE A 254 -8.23 -13.56 -7.43
C ILE A 254 -6.87 -13.45 -8.11
N ARG A 255 -6.63 -12.34 -8.76
CA ARG A 255 -5.45 -12.12 -9.61
C ARG A 255 -4.70 -10.85 -9.23
N ASP A 256 -3.49 -10.70 -9.81
CA ASP A 256 -2.58 -9.56 -9.56
C ASP A 256 -2.39 -9.30 -8.06
N ARG A 257 -2.14 -10.39 -7.31
CA ARG A 257 -1.99 -10.36 -5.85
C ARG A 257 -0.64 -9.77 -5.50
N ARG A 258 -0.62 -8.58 -4.91
CA ARG A 258 0.60 -7.84 -4.60
C ARG A 258 0.58 -7.39 -3.14
N PHE A 259 1.43 -8.00 -2.31
CA PHE A 259 1.63 -7.57 -0.93
C PHE A 259 2.53 -6.33 -0.90
N ALA A 260 1.91 -5.18 -0.84
CA ALA A 260 2.52 -3.88 -1.06
C ALA A 260 3.24 -3.31 0.15
N ALA A 261 2.87 -3.73 1.35
CA ALA A 261 3.56 -3.37 2.58
C ALA A 261 3.40 -4.47 3.64
N VAL A 262 4.47 -4.68 4.42
CA VAL A 262 4.47 -5.64 5.53
C VAL A 262 5.06 -4.97 6.76
N ASP A 263 4.23 -4.83 7.79
CA ASP A 263 4.64 -4.32 9.09
C ASP A 263 4.88 -5.48 10.06
N ARG A 264 6.12 -5.97 10.11
CA ARG A 264 6.49 -7.10 10.97
C ARG A 264 6.37 -6.78 12.46
N GLU A 265 6.58 -5.52 12.83
CA GLU A 265 6.46 -5.09 14.23
C GLU A 265 5.06 -5.29 14.78
N ARG A 266 4.06 -5.19 13.92
CA ARG A 266 2.64 -5.30 14.29
C ARG A 266 1.95 -6.50 13.65
N GLY A 267 2.67 -7.35 12.93
CA GLY A 267 2.11 -8.53 12.27
C GLY A 267 1.04 -8.18 11.24
N ILE A 268 1.28 -7.16 10.40
CA ILE A 268 0.32 -6.72 9.40
C ILE A 268 0.88 -6.97 8.00
N ALA A 269 0.08 -7.58 7.14
CA ALA A 269 0.32 -7.66 5.71
C ALA A 269 -0.77 -6.89 4.97
N PHE A 270 -0.37 -6.04 4.02
CA PHE A 270 -1.27 -5.23 3.20
C PHE A 270 -1.09 -5.59 1.73
N ALA A 271 -2.20 -5.87 1.03
CA ALA A 271 -2.19 -6.31 -0.34
C ALA A 271 -3.16 -5.51 -1.22
N PHE A 272 -2.78 -5.37 -2.49
CA PHE A 272 -3.69 -5.05 -3.59
C PHE A 272 -3.98 -6.29 -4.42
N GLY A 273 -5.15 -6.33 -5.04
CA GLY A 273 -5.55 -7.40 -5.94
C GLY A 273 -6.86 -7.12 -6.66
N PHE A 274 -7.26 -8.06 -7.49
CA PHE A 274 -8.52 -8.02 -8.20
C PHE A 274 -9.32 -9.30 -7.95
N PHE A 275 -10.57 -9.14 -7.55
CA PHE A 275 -11.51 -10.24 -7.37
C PHE A 275 -12.47 -10.23 -8.55
N ASP A 276 -12.30 -11.16 -9.47
CA ASP A 276 -13.15 -11.29 -10.65
C ASP A 276 -14.42 -12.07 -10.35
N HIS A 277 -15.51 -11.60 -10.92
CA HIS A 277 -16.85 -12.20 -10.83
C HIS A 277 -17.36 -12.44 -12.25
N VAL A 278 -16.95 -13.56 -12.84
CA VAL A 278 -17.25 -13.90 -14.25
C VAL A 278 -18.75 -13.91 -14.53
N GLN A 279 -19.56 -14.41 -13.60
CA GLN A 279 -21.00 -14.57 -13.78
C GLN A 279 -21.74 -13.26 -14.00
N ILE A 280 -21.19 -12.16 -13.52
CA ILE A 280 -21.78 -10.81 -13.57
C ILE A 280 -20.91 -9.80 -14.30
N ASN A 281 -19.82 -10.26 -14.93
CA ASN A 281 -18.88 -9.44 -15.73
C ASN A 281 -18.39 -8.19 -15.02
N TRP A 282 -18.00 -8.33 -13.77
CA TRP A 282 -17.36 -7.24 -13.05
C TRP A 282 -16.15 -7.73 -12.23
N THR A 283 -15.40 -6.78 -11.72
CA THR A 283 -14.24 -7.02 -10.88
C THR A 283 -14.28 -6.07 -9.68
N TRP A 284 -13.86 -6.53 -8.53
CA TRP A 284 -13.50 -5.65 -7.41
C TRP A 284 -12.00 -5.40 -7.42
N GLN A 285 -11.62 -4.14 -7.53
CA GLN A 285 -10.26 -3.71 -7.22
C GLN A 285 -10.20 -3.46 -5.72
N ILE A 286 -9.34 -4.18 -5.03
CA ILE A 286 -9.32 -4.26 -3.57
C ILE A 286 -7.95 -3.87 -3.02
N ALA A 287 -7.99 -3.19 -1.88
CA ALA A 287 -6.89 -3.05 -0.94
C ALA A 287 -7.32 -3.72 0.36
N GLU A 288 -6.59 -4.74 0.79
CA GLU A 288 -6.95 -5.56 1.94
C GLU A 288 -5.77 -5.75 2.87
N LEU A 289 -6.02 -5.65 4.15
CA LEU A 289 -5.01 -5.84 5.18
C LEU A 289 -5.41 -6.94 6.16
N PHE A 290 -4.39 -7.62 6.64
CA PHE A 290 -4.51 -8.76 7.54
C PHE A 290 -3.71 -8.50 8.80
N LYS A 291 -4.34 -8.60 9.97
CA LYS A 291 -3.64 -8.77 11.23
C LYS A 291 -3.36 -10.25 11.43
N ILE A 292 -2.09 -10.60 11.53
CA ILE A 292 -1.61 -11.99 11.58
C ILE A 292 -0.83 -12.23 12.87
N GLU A 293 -1.21 -13.27 13.58
CA GLU A 293 -0.58 -13.69 14.83
C GLU A 293 -0.44 -15.20 14.85
N ASN A 294 0.76 -15.71 15.11
CA ASN A 294 1.04 -17.14 15.16
C ASN A 294 0.57 -17.92 13.91
N GLY A 295 0.71 -17.31 12.72
CA GLY A 295 0.33 -17.92 11.45
C GLY A 295 -1.17 -17.89 11.15
N LEU A 296 -1.98 -17.18 11.93
CA LEU A 296 -3.42 -17.07 11.74
C LEU A 296 -3.85 -15.60 11.64
N ILE A 297 -4.86 -15.36 10.83
CA ILE A 297 -5.47 -14.04 10.65
C ILE A 297 -6.51 -13.83 11.75
N SER A 298 -6.33 -12.80 12.57
CA SER A 298 -7.27 -12.43 13.62
C SER A 298 -8.24 -11.30 13.22
N ARG A 299 -7.84 -10.50 12.22
CA ARG A 299 -8.69 -9.42 11.69
C ARG A 299 -8.35 -9.11 10.25
N ILE A 300 -9.39 -8.78 9.47
CA ILE A 300 -9.31 -8.34 8.09
C ILE A 300 -10.02 -7.00 7.97
N GLU A 301 -9.38 -6.03 7.29
CA GLU A 301 -10.04 -4.82 6.84
C GLU A 301 -9.76 -4.59 5.36
N ALA A 302 -10.80 -4.35 4.59
CA ALA A 302 -10.72 -4.15 3.16
C ALA A 302 -11.47 -2.90 2.73
N VAL A 303 -10.89 -2.19 1.77
CA VAL A 303 -11.60 -1.17 1.00
C VAL A 303 -11.50 -1.51 -0.48
N PHE A 304 -12.60 -1.43 -1.18
CA PHE A 304 -12.65 -1.82 -2.59
C PHE A 304 -13.72 -1.06 -3.35
N LEU A 305 -13.54 -1.02 -4.65
CA LEU A 305 -14.51 -0.48 -5.58
C LEU A 305 -14.79 -1.49 -6.70
N ARG A 306 -15.96 -1.37 -7.29
CA ARG A 306 -16.30 -2.07 -8.51
C ARG A 306 -15.63 -1.41 -9.71
N CYS A 307 -14.99 -2.21 -10.56
CA CYS A 307 -14.42 -1.77 -11.83
C CYS A 307 -14.84 -2.69 -12.98
N PRO A 308 -14.64 -2.29 -14.23
CA PRO A 308 -14.90 -3.15 -15.40
C PRO A 308 -14.14 -4.47 -15.30
N TYR A 309 -14.77 -5.56 -15.78
CA TYR A 309 -14.12 -6.86 -15.84
C TYR A 309 -12.82 -6.81 -16.65
N GLY A 310 -11.74 -7.36 -16.09
CA GLY A 310 -10.44 -7.36 -16.72
C GLY A 310 -9.59 -6.10 -16.52
N THR A 311 -10.02 -5.14 -15.68
CA THR A 311 -9.18 -3.98 -15.29
C THR A 311 -7.83 -4.43 -14.74
N ASN A 312 -6.76 -3.72 -15.09
CA ASN A 312 -5.40 -3.92 -14.59
C ASN A 312 -5.00 -2.83 -13.59
N SER A 313 -4.02 -3.15 -12.75
CA SER A 313 -3.47 -2.20 -11.77
C SER A 313 -2.61 -1.09 -12.36
N GLY A 314 -2.09 -1.33 -13.57
CA GLY A 314 -1.03 -0.50 -14.13
C GLY A 314 0.37 -0.80 -13.54
N TRP A 315 0.52 -1.78 -12.65
CA TRP A 315 1.80 -2.15 -12.00
C TRP A 315 2.38 -3.48 -12.48
N SER A 316 1.56 -4.30 -13.09
CA SER A 316 1.90 -5.60 -13.64
C SER A 316 1.85 -5.61 -15.16
N THR A 317 2.59 -6.49 -15.82
CA THR A 317 2.35 -6.78 -17.24
C THR A 317 0.96 -7.40 -17.39
N TYR A 318 0.49 -7.55 -18.64
CA TYR A 318 -0.80 -8.21 -18.88
C TYR A 318 -0.82 -9.63 -18.29
N GLU A 319 0.22 -10.41 -18.53
CA GLU A 319 0.33 -11.80 -18.08
C GLU A 319 0.36 -11.87 -16.54
N GLN A 320 1.12 -10.99 -15.90
CA GLN A 320 1.18 -10.87 -14.44
C GLN A 320 -0.16 -10.46 -13.86
N GLY A 321 -0.80 -9.45 -14.46
CA GLY A 321 -2.08 -8.92 -14.00
C GLY A 321 -3.24 -9.90 -14.18
N MET A 322 -3.11 -10.88 -15.07
CA MET A 322 -4.08 -11.95 -15.28
C MET A 322 -3.72 -13.24 -14.53
N SER A 323 -2.56 -13.29 -13.90
CA SER A 323 -2.11 -14.42 -13.09
C SER A 323 -2.80 -14.47 -11.74
N GLU A 324 -3.13 -15.70 -11.32
CA GLU A 324 -3.64 -16.03 -9.99
C GLU A 324 -2.52 -16.24 -8.96
N GLU A 325 -1.27 -16.15 -9.39
CA GLU A 325 -0.12 -16.33 -8.52
C GLU A 325 0.25 -15.01 -7.81
N LEU A 326 0.92 -15.17 -6.66
CA LEU A 326 1.52 -14.05 -5.95
C LEU A 326 2.53 -13.34 -6.83
N GLN A 327 2.35 -12.04 -7.01
CA GLN A 327 3.28 -11.21 -7.78
C GLN A 327 4.36 -10.62 -6.87
N SER A 328 5.60 -10.66 -7.36
CA SER A 328 6.70 -9.98 -6.69
C SER A 328 6.52 -8.46 -6.80
N ILE A 329 6.50 -7.78 -5.67
CA ILE A 329 6.58 -6.31 -5.63
C ILE A 329 8.06 -5.94 -5.62
N ARG A 330 8.46 -5.18 -6.61
CA ARG A 330 9.83 -4.69 -6.77
C ARG A 330 10.10 -3.48 -5.90
#